data_73639e113395bcbe5e59a3d764b07141
#
_entry.id   73639e113395bcbe5e59a3d764b07141
#
_cell.length_a   1.000
_cell.length_b   1.000
_cell.length_c   1.000
_cell.angle_alpha   90.00
_cell.angle_beta   90.00
_cell.angle_gamma   90.00
#
_symmetry.space_group_name_H-M   'P 1'
#
loop_
_entity.id
_entity.type
_entity.pdbx_description
1 polymer ?
#
loop_
_entity_poly.entity_id
_entity_poly.type
_entity_poly.pdbx_seq_one_letter_code
_entity_poly.pdbx_strand_id
1 'polypeptide(L)'
;ALPILLDNLLKWTKSQIGKLKVVYQDINMVEVVEGVSEIFTMVASLKNIKIVQDVPVENVAVRADIDMIKTVIRNLISNAIKFSNEGSEVVVSLAEEDGMAIVSVKDSGCGIDDENQKKLLHTDTHFSTFGTNNEEGSGLGLLLCQDFVVKNGGKLWFTSKKGDGSTFSFSIPLLEK
;
A
#
# COMPACT_ATOMS: atom_id res chain seq x y z
N ALA A 1 -6.85 13.42 -1.37
CA ALA A 1 -7.17 12.53 -2.48
C ALA A 1 -6.58 13.01 -3.79
N LEU A 2 -6.86 14.25 -4.20
CA LEU A 2 -6.34 14.78 -5.47
C LEU A 2 -4.81 14.81 -5.55
N PRO A 3 -4.06 15.24 -4.52
CA PRO A 3 -2.60 15.21 -4.56
C PRO A 3 -2.02 13.80 -4.74
N ILE A 4 -2.63 12.78 -4.12
CA ILE A 4 -2.19 11.38 -4.27
C ILE A 4 -2.49 10.88 -5.68
N LEU A 5 -3.66 11.19 -6.23
CA LEU A 5 -4.05 10.81 -7.59
C LEU A 5 -3.09 11.40 -8.62
N LEU A 6 -2.76 12.68 -8.49
CA LEU A 6 -1.84 13.36 -9.39
C LEU A 6 -0.43 12.79 -9.29
N ASP A 7 0.06 12.55 -8.07
CA ASP A 7 1.38 11.95 -7.84
C ASP A 7 1.46 10.55 -8.45
N ASN A 8 0.44 9.73 -8.27
CA ASN A 8 0.35 8.39 -8.85
C ASN A 8 0.40 8.44 -10.38
N LEU A 9 -0.34 9.36 -11.00
CA LEU A 9 -0.36 9.52 -12.45
C LEU A 9 1.02 9.90 -12.99
N LEU A 10 1.68 10.86 -12.35
CA LEU A 10 3.02 11.30 -12.74
C LEU A 10 4.05 10.15 -12.63
N LYS A 11 4.03 9.42 -11.53
CA LYS A 11 4.94 8.30 -11.31
C LYS A 11 4.68 7.15 -12.27
N TRP A 12 3.41 6.82 -12.50
CA TRP A 12 3.02 5.80 -13.46
C TRP A 12 3.50 6.15 -14.87
N THR A 13 3.28 7.39 -15.29
CA THR A 13 3.70 7.88 -16.61
C THR A 13 5.23 7.78 -16.77
N LYS A 14 5.98 8.23 -15.77
CA LYS A 14 7.45 8.14 -15.79
C LYS A 14 7.93 6.70 -15.86
N SER A 15 7.27 5.79 -15.15
CA SER A 15 7.61 4.36 -15.17
C SER A 15 7.37 3.75 -16.54
N GLN A 16 6.23 4.06 -17.18
CA GLN A 16 5.88 3.52 -18.50
C GLN A 16 6.83 3.98 -19.60
N ILE A 17 7.33 5.20 -19.53
CA ILE A 17 8.27 5.71 -20.53
C ILE A 17 9.74 5.45 -20.17
N GLY A 18 10.00 4.70 -19.11
CA GLY A 18 11.35 4.28 -18.71
C GLY A 18 12.22 5.38 -18.12
N LYS A 19 11.66 6.55 -17.79
CA LYS A 19 12.41 7.68 -17.20
C LYS A 19 12.58 7.61 -15.70
N LEU A 20 11.85 6.70 -15.02
CA LEU A 20 11.95 6.54 -13.58
C LEU A 20 13.14 5.65 -13.24
N LYS A 21 14.12 6.22 -12.54
CA LYS A 21 15.30 5.49 -12.07
C LYS A 21 15.09 5.03 -10.63
N VAL A 22 15.48 3.78 -10.36
CA VAL A 22 15.45 3.22 -9.01
C VAL A 22 16.74 3.61 -8.30
N VAL A 23 16.62 4.26 -7.14
CA VAL A 23 17.77 4.66 -6.31
C VAL A 23 17.76 3.83 -5.05
N TYR A 24 18.57 2.77 -5.01
CA TYR A 24 18.60 1.87 -3.86
C TYR A 24 19.38 2.47 -2.69
N GLN A 25 18.82 2.35 -1.49
CA GLN A 25 19.43 2.78 -0.23
C GLN A 25 19.19 1.71 0.83
N ASP A 26 20.05 1.72 1.83
CA ASP A 26 19.83 0.92 3.03
C ASP A 26 18.84 1.69 3.92
N ILE A 27 17.68 1.09 4.18
CA ILE A 27 16.63 1.73 4.94
C ILE A 27 16.13 0.83 6.07
N ASN A 28 15.64 1.46 7.14
CA ASN A 28 14.96 0.77 8.22
C ASN A 28 13.45 0.82 7.96
N MET A 29 12.85 -0.34 7.64
CA MET A 29 11.43 -0.43 7.32
C MET A 29 10.53 -0.02 8.49
N VAL A 30 10.97 -0.19 9.73
CA VAL A 30 10.19 0.24 10.91
C VAL A 30 9.95 1.75 10.84
N GLU A 31 11.00 2.52 10.63
CA GLU A 31 10.89 3.98 10.52
C GLU A 31 10.00 4.43 9.36
N VAL A 32 10.12 3.75 8.21
CA VAL A 32 9.33 4.07 7.02
C VAL A 32 7.85 3.80 7.27
N VAL A 33 7.52 2.63 7.82
CA VAL A 33 6.12 2.25 8.12
C VAL A 33 5.51 3.20 9.16
N GLU A 34 6.23 3.46 10.24
CA GLU A 34 5.77 4.38 11.30
C GLU A 34 5.54 5.79 10.75
N GLY A 35 6.49 6.32 10.00
CA GLY A 35 6.40 7.68 9.46
C GLY A 35 5.22 7.88 8.53
N VAL A 36 4.99 6.95 7.61
CA VAL A 36 3.84 7.05 6.69
C VAL A 36 2.53 6.84 7.44
N SER A 37 2.48 5.90 8.39
CA SER A 37 1.27 5.63 9.18
C SER A 37 0.86 6.85 10.01
N GLU A 38 1.81 7.55 10.61
CA GLU A 38 1.54 8.75 11.40
C GLU A 38 0.90 9.86 10.56
N ILE A 39 1.37 10.05 9.33
CA ILE A 39 0.79 11.04 8.42
C ILE A 39 -0.69 10.75 8.18
N PHE A 40 -1.06 9.49 8.01
CA PHE A 40 -2.44 9.10 7.73
C PHE A 40 -3.34 9.01 8.97
N THR A 41 -2.80 9.05 10.17
CA THR A 41 -3.59 9.05 11.41
C THR A 41 -4.59 10.21 11.42
N MET A 42 -4.15 11.41 11.04
CA MET A 42 -5.02 12.58 10.97
C MET A 42 -6.06 12.45 9.85
N VAL A 43 -5.66 11.98 8.67
CA VAL A 43 -6.58 11.76 7.54
C VAL A 43 -7.65 10.73 7.92
N ALA A 44 -7.26 9.63 8.55
CA ALA A 44 -8.17 8.58 8.99
C ALA A 44 -9.16 9.10 10.04
N SER A 45 -8.73 9.98 10.93
CA SER A 45 -9.59 10.55 11.98
C SER A 45 -10.77 11.34 11.42
N LEU A 46 -10.62 11.93 10.23
CA LEU A 46 -11.72 12.64 9.56
C LEU A 46 -12.87 11.70 9.18
N LYS A 47 -12.60 10.42 9.01
CA LYS A 47 -13.59 9.36 8.75
C LYS A 47 -13.83 8.49 9.99
N ASN A 48 -13.37 8.93 11.15
CA ASN A 48 -13.49 8.19 12.40
C ASN A 48 -12.82 6.80 12.36
N ILE A 49 -11.74 6.68 11.61
CA ILE A 49 -10.97 5.45 11.47
C ILE A 49 -9.69 5.56 12.30
N LYS A 50 -9.38 4.50 13.03
CA LYS A 50 -8.15 4.41 13.82
C LYS A 50 -7.10 3.63 13.05
N ILE A 51 -5.90 4.20 12.93
CA ILE A 51 -4.74 3.48 12.39
C ILE A 51 -4.03 2.80 13.56
N VAL A 52 -3.92 1.48 13.49
CA VAL A 52 -3.20 0.66 14.47
C VAL A 52 -1.91 0.17 13.84
N GLN A 53 -0.78 0.39 14.50
CA GLN A 53 0.52 -0.06 14.04
C GLN A 53 0.95 -1.29 14.84
N ASP A 54 1.31 -2.35 14.11
CA ASP A 54 1.85 -3.59 14.68
C ASP A 54 3.23 -3.82 14.04
N VAL A 55 4.23 -3.14 14.57
CA VAL A 55 5.60 -3.16 14.04
C VAL A 55 6.58 -3.61 15.11
N PRO A 56 7.70 -4.29 14.73
CA PRO A 56 8.72 -4.68 15.70
C PRO A 56 9.41 -3.47 16.32
N VAL A 57 9.95 -3.66 17.50
CA VAL A 57 10.78 -2.65 18.17
C VAL A 57 12.16 -2.56 17.52
N GLU A 58 12.65 -3.68 17.03
CA GLU A 58 13.96 -3.76 16.40
C GLU A 58 13.96 -3.30 14.96
N ASN A 59 15.11 -2.88 14.46
CA ASN A 59 15.27 -2.44 13.07
C ASN A 59 15.04 -3.60 12.11
N VAL A 60 14.36 -3.29 11.00
CA VAL A 60 14.18 -4.21 9.87
C VAL A 60 14.86 -3.58 8.67
N ALA A 61 16.07 -4.02 8.37
CA ALA A 61 16.91 -3.42 7.34
C ALA A 61 16.64 -4.05 5.97
N VAL A 62 16.40 -3.20 4.99
CA VAL A 62 16.24 -3.60 3.58
C VAL A 62 17.04 -2.65 2.70
N ARG A 63 17.31 -3.08 1.46
CA ARG A 63 17.89 -2.20 0.45
C ARG A 63 16.85 -1.96 -0.63
N ALA A 64 16.36 -0.74 -0.72
CA ALA A 64 15.26 -0.39 -1.60
C ALA A 64 15.26 1.10 -1.92
N ASP A 65 14.41 1.51 -2.86
CA ASP A 65 14.15 2.91 -3.12
C ASP A 65 13.12 3.43 -2.13
N ILE A 66 13.55 4.30 -1.22
CA ILE A 66 12.71 4.80 -0.12
C ILE A 66 11.47 5.53 -0.63
N ASP A 67 11.58 6.30 -1.70
CA ASP A 67 10.43 7.03 -2.25
C ASP A 67 9.40 6.09 -2.86
N MET A 68 9.86 5.04 -3.53
CA MET A 68 8.97 4.00 -4.06
C MET A 68 8.25 3.25 -2.94
N ILE A 69 8.98 2.86 -1.90
CA ILE A 69 8.39 2.14 -0.75
C ILE A 69 7.36 3.02 -0.03
N LYS A 70 7.69 4.28 0.23
CA LYS A 70 6.73 5.23 0.83
C LYS A 70 5.48 5.38 -0.02
N THR A 71 5.64 5.44 -1.34
CA THR A 71 4.50 5.52 -2.27
C THR A 71 3.61 4.29 -2.17
N VAL A 72 4.20 3.09 -2.09
CA VAL A 72 3.44 1.84 -1.95
C VAL A 72 2.63 1.85 -0.65
N ILE A 73 3.28 2.12 0.47
CA ILE A 73 2.62 2.14 1.79
C ILE A 73 1.50 3.18 1.82
N ARG A 74 1.78 4.38 1.31
CA ARG A 74 0.81 5.46 1.23
C ARG A 74 -0.44 5.07 0.43
N ASN A 75 -0.25 4.43 -0.72
CA ASN A 75 -1.36 3.96 -1.54
C ASN A 75 -2.18 2.88 -0.86
N LEU A 76 -1.53 1.92 -0.20
CA LEU A 76 -2.22 0.85 0.51
C LEU A 76 -3.02 1.38 1.70
N ILE A 77 -2.47 2.30 2.48
CA ILE A 77 -3.18 2.92 3.61
C ILE A 77 -4.34 3.78 3.10
N SER A 78 -4.11 4.58 2.08
CA SER A 78 -5.15 5.42 1.47
C SER A 78 -6.33 4.58 0.98
N ASN A 79 -6.06 3.46 0.30
CA ASN A 79 -7.09 2.52 -0.13
C ASN A 79 -7.82 1.89 1.06
N ALA A 80 -7.11 1.49 2.10
CA ALA A 80 -7.72 0.91 3.28
C ALA A 80 -8.70 1.88 3.95
N ILE A 81 -8.31 3.15 4.07
CA ILE A 81 -9.19 4.20 4.60
C ILE A 81 -10.40 4.40 3.70
N LYS A 82 -10.18 4.47 2.39
CA LYS A 82 -11.24 4.67 1.39
C LYS A 82 -12.32 3.60 1.49
N PHE A 83 -11.93 2.33 1.63
CA PHE A 83 -12.87 1.21 1.64
C PHE A 83 -13.35 0.78 3.03
N SER A 84 -12.81 1.38 4.08
CA SER A 84 -13.25 1.10 5.46
C SER A 84 -14.52 1.87 5.80
N ASN A 85 -15.31 1.29 6.68
CA ASN A 85 -16.49 1.96 7.24
C ASN A 85 -16.07 2.90 8.37
N GLU A 86 -16.87 3.94 8.61
CA GLU A 86 -16.65 4.83 9.75
C GLU A 86 -16.65 4.05 11.07
N GLY A 87 -15.77 4.43 11.97
CA GLY A 87 -15.63 3.80 13.29
C GLY A 87 -14.80 2.52 13.30
N SER A 88 -14.27 2.10 12.15
CA SER A 88 -13.45 0.89 12.05
C SER A 88 -11.96 1.16 12.28
N GLU A 89 -11.14 0.12 12.18
CA GLU A 89 -9.69 0.20 12.31
C GLU A 89 -9.00 -0.24 11.02
N VAL A 90 -7.85 0.37 10.74
CA VAL A 90 -6.89 -0.08 9.74
C VAL A 90 -5.63 -0.51 10.47
N VAL A 91 -5.20 -1.74 10.27
CA VAL A 91 -3.99 -2.28 10.93
C VAL A 91 -2.85 -2.31 9.92
N VAL A 92 -1.77 -1.62 10.24
CA VAL A 92 -0.53 -1.61 9.46
C VAL A 92 0.49 -2.44 10.22
N SER A 93 0.98 -3.52 9.63
CA SER A 93 1.91 -4.43 10.27
C SER A 93 3.19 -4.60 9.45
N LEU A 94 4.26 -4.95 10.14
CA LEU A 94 5.55 -5.27 9.55
C LEU A 94 6.09 -6.52 10.24
N ALA A 95 6.47 -7.51 9.45
CA ALA A 95 7.04 -8.76 9.96
C ALA A 95 8.21 -9.21 9.08
N GLU A 96 9.07 -10.04 9.64
CA GLU A 96 10.13 -10.72 8.88
C GLU A 96 9.72 -12.18 8.70
N GLU A 97 9.78 -12.66 7.47
CA GLU A 97 9.44 -14.05 7.14
C GLU A 97 10.21 -14.49 5.90
N ASP A 98 10.85 -15.64 5.97
CA ASP A 98 11.57 -16.25 4.83
C ASP A 98 12.55 -15.31 4.11
N GLY A 99 13.29 -14.51 4.86
CA GLY A 99 14.27 -13.58 4.31
C GLY A 99 13.66 -12.31 3.70
N MET A 100 12.38 -12.06 3.95
CA MET A 100 11.65 -10.91 3.45
C MET A 100 11.09 -10.06 4.58
N ALA A 101 11.08 -8.75 4.38
CA ALA A 101 10.28 -7.85 5.19
C ALA A 101 8.89 -7.78 4.56
N ILE A 102 7.85 -8.04 5.32
CA ILE A 102 6.47 -8.07 4.84
C ILE A 102 5.68 -6.96 5.53
N VAL A 103 5.15 -6.06 4.72
CA VAL A 103 4.25 -5.00 5.18
C VAL A 103 2.83 -5.38 4.77
N SER A 104 1.90 -5.34 5.71
CA SER A 104 0.50 -5.63 5.46
C SER A 104 -0.38 -4.49 5.96
N VAL A 105 -1.41 -4.17 5.17
CA VAL A 105 -2.42 -3.17 5.53
C VAL A 105 -3.77 -3.87 5.47
N LYS A 106 -4.39 -4.02 6.64
CA LYS A 106 -5.68 -4.73 6.79
C LYS A 106 -6.78 -3.74 7.12
N ASP A 107 -7.86 -3.83 6.38
CA ASP A 107 -9.09 -3.09 6.65
C ASP A 107 -10.25 -4.04 6.94
N SER A 108 -11.29 -3.51 7.59
CA SER A 108 -12.54 -4.23 7.88
C SER A 108 -13.70 -3.66 7.04
N GLY A 109 -13.39 -3.27 5.82
CA GLY A 109 -14.32 -2.60 4.94
C GLY A 109 -15.22 -3.52 4.13
N CYS A 110 -15.63 -3.04 2.95
CA CYS A 110 -16.58 -3.77 2.09
C CYS A 110 -15.99 -5.02 1.43
N GLY A 111 -14.67 -5.16 1.40
CA GLY A 111 -14.02 -6.25 0.69
C GLY A 111 -14.17 -6.12 -0.82
N ILE A 112 -13.69 -7.12 -1.54
CA ILE A 112 -13.72 -7.17 -3.00
C ILE A 112 -14.32 -8.51 -3.41
N ASP A 113 -15.33 -8.50 -4.28
CA ASP A 113 -15.92 -9.73 -4.78
C ASP A 113 -14.96 -10.48 -5.73
N ASP A 114 -15.22 -11.78 -5.95
CA ASP A 114 -14.34 -12.65 -6.73
C ASP A 114 -14.16 -12.15 -8.17
N GLU A 115 -15.19 -11.59 -8.76
CA GLU A 115 -15.15 -11.08 -10.14
C GLU A 115 -14.20 -9.88 -10.24
N ASN A 116 -14.30 -8.94 -9.30
CA ASN A 116 -13.45 -7.75 -9.27
C ASN A 116 -12.01 -8.06 -8.85
N GLN A 117 -11.79 -9.08 -8.01
CA GLN A 117 -10.45 -9.53 -7.65
C GLN A 117 -9.64 -9.96 -8.87
N LYS A 118 -10.29 -10.56 -9.86
CA LYS A 118 -9.64 -10.99 -11.11
C LYS A 118 -9.16 -9.82 -11.96
N LYS A 119 -9.74 -8.63 -11.76
CA LYS A 119 -9.40 -7.42 -12.53
C LYS A 119 -8.31 -6.59 -11.87
N LEU A 120 -8.01 -6.83 -10.59
CA LEU A 120 -6.98 -6.11 -9.87
C LEU A 120 -5.59 -6.51 -10.38
N LEU A 121 -4.67 -5.54 -10.40
CA LEU A 121 -3.27 -5.73 -10.77
C LEU A 121 -3.03 -6.11 -12.23
N HIS A 122 -4.04 -5.98 -13.10
CA HIS A 122 -3.90 -6.13 -14.53
C HIS A 122 -3.71 -4.77 -15.21
N THR A 123 -2.67 -4.65 -16.02
CA THR A 123 -2.29 -3.39 -16.67
C THR A 123 -3.24 -2.96 -17.77
N ASP A 124 -3.95 -3.90 -18.38
CA ASP A 124 -4.91 -3.67 -19.47
C ASP A 124 -6.33 -3.40 -18.97
N THR A 125 -6.56 -3.49 -17.66
CA THR A 125 -7.87 -3.33 -17.07
C THR A 125 -7.80 -2.26 -15.98
N HIS A 126 -8.53 -1.17 -16.19
CA HIS A 126 -8.70 -0.15 -15.15
C HIS A 126 -9.88 -0.51 -14.28
N PHE A 127 -9.61 -0.82 -13.05
CA PHE A 127 -10.65 -1.03 -12.06
C PHE A 127 -10.62 0.09 -11.03
N SER A 128 -11.74 0.79 -10.93
CA SER A 128 -11.94 1.81 -9.92
C SER A 128 -13.36 1.72 -9.38
N THR A 129 -13.52 1.88 -8.09
CA THR A 129 -14.82 1.89 -7.43
C THR A 129 -14.83 2.99 -6.37
N PHE A 130 -16.02 3.45 -6.04
CA PHE A 130 -16.17 4.41 -4.95
C PHE A 130 -15.96 3.71 -3.60
N GLY A 131 -15.34 4.42 -2.67
CA GLY A 131 -15.23 3.97 -1.29
C GLY A 131 -16.56 4.02 -0.55
N THR A 132 -16.56 3.70 0.72
CA THR A 132 -17.77 3.65 1.57
C THR A 132 -18.47 5.00 1.70
N ASN A 133 -17.73 6.11 1.54
CA ASN A 133 -18.26 7.48 1.53
C ASN A 133 -18.22 8.11 0.13
N ASN A 134 -18.38 7.30 -0.92
CA ASN A 134 -18.32 7.74 -2.31
C ASN A 134 -16.96 8.37 -2.71
N GLU A 135 -15.89 7.97 -2.04
CA GLU A 135 -14.55 8.43 -2.40
C GLU A 135 -14.13 7.86 -3.76
N GLU A 136 -13.63 8.72 -4.62
CA GLU A 136 -13.24 8.36 -5.98
C GLU A 136 -11.81 7.85 -6.04
N GLY A 137 -11.53 6.87 -6.91
CA GLY A 137 -10.20 6.34 -7.17
C GLY A 137 -9.85 6.34 -8.64
N SER A 138 -8.54 6.38 -8.95
CA SER A 138 -8.03 6.38 -10.32
C SER A 138 -7.86 4.99 -10.92
N GLY A 139 -7.79 3.95 -10.09
CA GLY A 139 -7.42 2.59 -10.51
C GLY A 139 -5.92 2.39 -10.76
N LEU A 140 -5.11 3.44 -10.67
CA LEU A 140 -3.66 3.39 -10.92
C LEU A 140 -2.83 3.07 -9.67
N GLY A 141 -3.37 3.29 -8.48
CA GLY A 141 -2.62 3.12 -7.24
C GLY A 141 -2.06 1.73 -7.04
N LEU A 142 -2.86 0.69 -7.26
CA LEU A 142 -2.42 -0.70 -7.11
C LEU A 142 -1.45 -1.13 -8.22
N LEU A 143 -1.68 -0.68 -9.45
CA LEU A 143 -0.77 -0.96 -10.56
C LEU A 143 0.60 -0.34 -10.31
N LEU A 144 0.64 0.88 -9.80
CA LEU A 144 1.87 1.56 -9.41
C LEU A 144 2.57 0.83 -8.27
N CYS A 145 1.82 0.38 -7.26
CA CYS A 145 2.36 -0.41 -6.15
C CYS A 145 3.01 -1.70 -6.65
N GLN A 146 2.34 -2.43 -7.56
CA GLN A 146 2.89 -3.65 -8.13
C GLN A 146 4.19 -3.39 -8.86
N ASP A 147 4.23 -2.36 -9.70
CA ASP A 147 5.42 -1.98 -10.45
C ASP A 147 6.59 -1.64 -9.52
N PHE A 148 6.35 -0.82 -8.50
CA PHE A 148 7.39 -0.40 -7.57
C PHE A 148 7.90 -1.54 -6.68
N VAL A 149 7.01 -2.40 -6.22
CA VAL A 149 7.40 -3.56 -5.42
C VAL A 149 8.26 -4.53 -6.23
N VAL A 150 7.88 -4.80 -7.48
CA VAL A 150 8.67 -5.66 -8.38
C VAL A 150 10.04 -5.05 -8.65
N LYS A 151 10.13 -3.75 -8.89
CA LYS A 151 11.40 -3.05 -9.11
C LYS A 151 12.32 -3.12 -7.88
N ASN A 152 11.77 -3.30 -6.70
CA ASN A 152 12.53 -3.44 -5.45
C ASN A 152 12.73 -4.91 -5.04
N GLY A 153 12.45 -5.86 -5.93
CA GLY A 153 12.73 -7.27 -5.72
C GLY A 153 11.67 -8.05 -4.94
N GLY A 154 10.51 -7.48 -4.74
CA GLY A 154 9.45 -8.10 -3.94
C GLY A 154 8.22 -8.51 -4.74
N LYS A 155 7.17 -8.79 -4.00
CA LYS A 155 5.86 -9.20 -4.51
C LYS A 155 4.76 -8.44 -3.79
N LEU A 156 3.67 -8.17 -4.50
CA LEU A 156 2.44 -7.61 -3.94
C LEU A 156 1.34 -8.65 -4.07
N TRP A 157 0.59 -8.85 -3.00
CA TRP A 157 -0.57 -9.76 -3.01
C TRP A 157 -1.66 -9.21 -2.11
N PHE A 158 -2.84 -9.80 -2.21
CA PHE A 158 -3.95 -9.44 -1.35
C PHE A 158 -4.82 -10.65 -1.04
N THR A 159 -5.54 -10.55 0.08
CA THR A 159 -6.65 -11.43 0.42
C THR A 159 -7.86 -10.56 0.70
N SER A 160 -9.00 -10.95 0.21
CA SER A 160 -10.23 -10.19 0.39
C SER A 160 -11.44 -11.08 0.30
N LYS A 161 -12.47 -10.72 1.05
CA LYS A 161 -13.77 -11.35 0.97
C LYS A 161 -14.83 -10.27 1.07
N LYS A 162 -15.77 -10.26 0.13
CA LYS A 162 -16.86 -9.29 0.11
C LYS A 162 -17.59 -9.29 1.46
N GLY A 163 -17.67 -8.12 2.10
CA GLY A 163 -18.29 -7.93 3.39
C GLY A 163 -17.37 -8.09 4.60
N ASP A 164 -16.17 -8.67 4.43
CA ASP A 164 -15.24 -8.96 5.54
C ASP A 164 -13.96 -8.10 5.52
N GLY A 165 -13.78 -7.28 4.48
CA GLY A 165 -12.60 -6.44 4.35
C GLY A 165 -11.51 -7.06 3.50
N SER A 166 -10.35 -6.42 3.51
CA SER A 166 -9.21 -6.79 2.67
C SER A 166 -7.90 -6.65 3.42
N THR A 167 -6.90 -7.44 3.03
CA THR A 167 -5.52 -7.29 3.46
C THR A 167 -4.64 -7.22 2.23
N PHE A 168 -3.94 -6.10 2.05
CA PHE A 168 -2.95 -5.93 0.99
C PHE A 168 -1.56 -6.01 1.60
N SER A 169 -0.69 -6.79 1.00
CA SER A 169 0.64 -7.05 1.53
C SER A 169 1.69 -6.95 0.44
N PHE A 170 2.88 -6.54 0.82
CA PHE A 170 4.04 -6.62 -0.07
C PHE A 170 5.27 -7.06 0.69
N SER A 171 6.21 -7.65 -0.04
CA SER A 171 7.48 -8.12 0.50
C SER A 171 8.65 -7.37 -0.14
N ILE A 172 9.69 -7.14 0.64
CA ILE A 172 10.96 -6.60 0.17
C ILE A 172 12.07 -7.46 0.76
N PRO A 173 13.08 -7.88 -0.02
CA PRO A 173 14.17 -8.70 0.52
C PRO A 173 14.90 -8.00 1.66
N LEU A 174 15.14 -8.74 2.75
CA LEU A 174 15.96 -8.26 3.85
C LEU A 174 17.41 -8.10 3.40
N LEU A 175 18.11 -7.11 4.00
CA LEU A 175 19.55 -7.02 3.85
C LEU A 175 20.22 -8.23 4.47
N GLU A 176 21.16 -8.81 3.74
CA GLU A 176 22.01 -9.86 4.29
C GLU A 176 22.91 -9.27 5.38
N LYS A 177 22.98 -9.97 6.49
CA LYS A 177 23.82 -9.58 7.63
C LYS A 177 25.29 -9.97 7.40
#